data_e9cdf6057180513a0224317ecc4ffe4f
#
_entry.id   e9cdf6057180513a0224317ecc4ffe4f
#
_cell.length_a   1.000
_cell.length_b   1.000
_cell.length_c   1.000
_cell.angle_alpha   90.00
_cell.angle_beta   90.00
_cell.angle_gamma   90.00
#
_symmetry.space_group_name_H-M   'P 1'
#
loop_
_entity.id
_entity.type
_entity.pdbx_description
1 polymer ?
#
loop_
_entity_poly.entity_id
_entity_poly.type
_entity_poly.pdbx_seq_one_letter_code
_entity_poly.pdbx_strand_id
1 'polypeptide(L)'
;LTLLLGSINSIQYAYISKNMLFKKLFTSSFVAIVVSGTLGIAAAYMGAGVWALVIQQLSNQLIVMVILWFTLKWRPILAFSIERVKTLFSFGWKLLASSILNTLYLDIRTLIIGRLYSPSILGYYNRGEQFPRIIVINIDGAVQSVMLPTFSAHQDNPKIVKDMVRRTIKSSSFLIFPIMVGMIVVAEPLVRIVLTEKWLPAVPFLQFFCISYAV
;
A
#
# COMPACT_ATOMS: atom_id res chain seq x y z
N LEU A 1 0.06 20.06 4.37
CA LEU A 1 -0.60 19.52 5.58
C LEU A 1 -0.52 17.99 5.63
N THR A 2 -0.82 17.26 4.54
CA THR A 2 -0.74 15.79 4.51
C THR A 2 0.63 15.23 4.90
N LEU A 3 1.73 15.86 4.45
CA LEU A 3 3.09 15.46 4.80
C LEU A 3 3.39 15.63 6.31
N LEU A 4 2.93 16.72 6.92
CA LEU A 4 3.11 16.96 8.36
C LEU A 4 2.33 15.93 9.19
N LEU A 5 1.08 15.69 8.87
CA LEU A 5 0.27 14.68 9.54
C LEU A 5 0.83 13.27 9.30
N GLY A 6 1.27 12.98 8.07
CA GLY A 6 1.89 11.71 7.71
C GLY A 6 3.19 11.43 8.46
N SER A 7 4.04 12.45 8.69
CA SER A 7 5.28 12.29 9.46
C SER A 7 5.02 11.93 10.93
N ILE A 8 4.01 12.54 11.55
CA ILE A 8 3.60 12.20 12.92
C ILE A 8 3.04 10.78 12.98
N ASN A 9 2.16 10.43 12.04
CA ASN A 9 1.59 9.09 11.95
C ASN A 9 2.65 8.02 11.70
N SER A 10 3.69 8.30 10.91
CA SER A 10 4.74 7.32 10.59
C SER A 10 5.49 6.83 11.84
N ILE A 11 5.72 7.72 12.81
CA ILE A 11 6.36 7.35 14.08
C ILE A 11 5.45 6.41 14.89
N GLN A 12 4.15 6.70 14.93
CA GLN A 12 3.17 5.85 15.61
C GLN A 12 3.05 4.48 14.94
N TYR A 13 3.04 4.43 13.60
CA TYR A 13 3.06 3.17 12.84
C TYR A 13 4.32 2.34 13.10
N ALA A 14 5.50 2.97 13.15
CA ALA A 14 6.74 2.29 13.48
C ALA A 14 6.70 1.67 14.89
N TYR A 15 6.14 2.38 15.87
CA TYR A 15 5.96 1.85 17.23
C TYR A 15 5.00 0.66 17.26
N ILE A 16 3.87 0.74 16.54
CA ILE A 16 2.87 -0.34 16.45
C ILE A 16 3.49 -1.58 15.79
N SER A 17 4.19 -1.40 14.66
CA SER A 17 4.87 -2.50 13.95
C SER A 17 5.90 -3.18 14.83
N LYS A 18 6.74 -2.40 15.51
CA LYS A 18 7.76 -2.94 16.43
C LYS A 18 7.15 -3.80 17.55
N ASN A 19 5.99 -3.40 18.07
CA ASN A 19 5.33 -4.07 19.19
C ASN A 19 4.20 -5.03 18.75
N MET A 20 4.05 -5.29 17.46
CA MET A 20 3.02 -6.18 16.87
C MET A 20 1.57 -5.82 17.28
N LEU A 21 1.28 -4.55 17.53
CA LEU A 21 -0.03 -4.07 18.01
C LEU A 21 -1.03 -3.87 16.86
N PHE A 22 -1.10 -4.79 15.91
CA PHE A 22 -1.90 -4.67 14.68
C PHE A 22 -3.40 -4.50 14.92
N LYS A 23 -3.95 -5.05 16.01
CA LYS A 23 -5.36 -4.84 16.38
C LYS A 23 -5.69 -3.36 16.60
N LYS A 24 -4.77 -2.61 17.24
CA LYS A 24 -4.96 -1.17 17.46
C LYS A 24 -4.86 -0.39 16.16
N LEU A 25 -3.98 -0.81 15.26
CA LEU A 25 -3.88 -0.23 13.92
C LEU A 25 -5.16 -0.44 13.12
N PHE A 26 -5.67 -1.68 13.09
CA PHE A 26 -6.89 -2.02 12.39
C PHE A 26 -8.07 -1.20 12.89
N THR A 27 -8.31 -1.15 14.20
CA THR A 27 -9.43 -0.41 14.78
C THR A 27 -9.35 1.09 14.49
N SER A 28 -8.16 1.69 14.62
CA SER A 28 -7.97 3.11 14.32
C SER A 28 -8.19 3.43 12.83
N SER A 29 -7.65 2.59 11.94
CA SER A 29 -7.83 2.76 10.50
C SER A 29 -9.29 2.55 10.08
N PHE A 30 -9.97 1.54 10.63
CA PHE A 30 -11.37 1.26 10.32
C PHE A 30 -12.29 2.43 10.71
N VAL A 31 -12.16 2.93 11.94
CA VAL A 31 -12.94 4.09 12.41
C VAL A 31 -12.62 5.33 11.57
N ALA A 32 -11.34 5.55 11.25
CA ALA A 32 -10.93 6.69 10.42
C ALA A 32 -11.54 6.62 9.00
N ILE A 33 -11.57 5.45 8.37
CA ILE A 33 -12.16 5.26 7.04
C ILE A 33 -13.66 5.54 7.08
N VAL A 34 -14.38 5.01 8.05
CA VAL A 34 -15.83 5.21 8.17
C VAL A 34 -16.16 6.69 8.39
N VAL A 35 -15.49 7.34 9.35
CA VAL A 35 -15.78 8.76 9.67
C VAL A 35 -15.30 9.69 8.54
N SER A 36 -14.13 9.47 7.98
CA SER A 36 -13.65 10.32 6.85
C SER A 36 -14.46 10.09 5.58
N GLY A 37 -14.93 8.87 5.35
CA GLY A 37 -15.81 8.54 4.24
C GLY A 37 -17.15 9.28 4.34
N THR A 38 -17.77 9.25 5.51
CA THR A 38 -19.04 10.01 5.74
C THR A 38 -18.83 11.51 5.59
N LEU A 39 -17.71 12.07 6.10
CA LEU A 39 -17.39 13.49 5.92
C LEU A 39 -17.14 13.84 4.45
N GLY A 40 -16.45 12.98 3.71
CA GLY A 40 -16.20 13.19 2.27
C GLY A 40 -17.49 13.17 1.46
N ILE A 41 -18.38 12.21 1.75
CA ILE A 41 -19.70 12.12 1.11
C ILE A 41 -20.55 13.35 1.44
N ALA A 42 -20.62 13.75 2.72
CA ALA A 42 -21.34 14.95 3.12
C ALA A 42 -20.82 16.21 2.40
N ALA A 43 -19.49 16.39 2.34
CA ALA A 43 -18.88 17.51 1.62
C ALA A 43 -19.20 17.48 0.11
N ALA A 44 -19.26 16.31 -0.51
CA ALA A 44 -19.65 16.16 -1.90
C ALA A 44 -21.09 16.58 -2.14
N TYR A 45 -22.04 16.18 -1.27
CA TYR A 45 -23.43 16.62 -1.33
C TYR A 45 -23.59 18.14 -1.09
N MET A 46 -22.73 18.75 -0.29
CA MET A 46 -22.69 20.21 -0.07
C MET A 46 -22.08 20.98 -1.26
N GLY A 47 -21.71 20.30 -2.35
CA GLY A 47 -21.20 20.93 -3.55
C GLY A 47 -19.70 21.28 -3.51
N ALA A 48 -18.93 20.71 -2.58
CA ALA A 48 -17.50 20.97 -2.47
C ALA A 48 -16.66 20.43 -3.65
N GLY A 49 -17.26 19.64 -4.57
CA GLY A 49 -16.58 19.12 -5.75
C GLY A 49 -15.28 18.37 -5.40
N VAL A 50 -14.16 18.76 -6.02
CA VAL A 50 -12.84 18.13 -5.80
C VAL A 50 -12.35 18.29 -4.35
N TRP A 51 -12.75 19.34 -3.66
CA TRP A 51 -12.38 19.57 -2.26
C TRP A 51 -12.94 18.53 -1.30
N ALA A 52 -14.02 17.83 -1.67
CA ALA A 52 -14.55 16.72 -0.88
C ALA A 52 -13.51 15.60 -0.69
N LEU A 53 -12.71 15.31 -1.71
CA LEU A 53 -11.62 14.32 -1.64
C LEU A 53 -10.49 14.80 -0.73
N VAL A 54 -10.16 16.09 -0.77
CA VAL A 54 -9.15 16.70 0.11
C VAL A 54 -9.60 16.62 1.56
N ILE A 55 -10.86 16.97 1.84
CA ILE A 55 -11.45 16.88 3.17
C ILE A 55 -11.43 15.44 3.67
N GLN A 56 -11.82 14.47 2.84
CA GLN A 56 -11.77 13.06 3.18
C GLN A 56 -10.35 12.61 3.55
N GLN A 57 -9.36 12.95 2.73
CA GLN A 57 -7.98 12.53 2.93
C GLN A 57 -7.36 13.14 4.20
N LEU A 58 -7.56 14.45 4.42
CA LEU A 58 -7.05 15.14 5.61
C LEU A 58 -7.74 14.64 6.88
N SER A 59 -9.07 14.49 6.84
CA SER A 59 -9.85 13.96 7.98
C SER A 59 -9.40 12.55 8.34
N ASN A 60 -9.15 11.68 7.35
CA ASN A 60 -8.66 10.33 7.60
C ASN A 60 -7.34 10.34 8.39
N GLN A 61 -6.35 11.13 7.93
CA GLN A 61 -5.06 11.21 8.59
C GLN A 61 -5.15 11.83 10.00
N LEU A 62 -6.00 12.85 10.18
CA LEU A 62 -6.24 13.47 11.49
C LEU A 62 -6.89 12.50 12.46
N ILE A 63 -7.93 11.78 12.03
CA ILE A 63 -8.66 10.84 12.87
C ILE A 63 -7.73 9.70 13.32
N VAL A 64 -6.95 9.13 12.39
CA VAL A 64 -5.94 8.11 12.73
C VAL A 64 -4.98 8.65 13.77
N MET A 65 -4.42 9.84 13.57
CA MET A 65 -3.50 10.49 14.50
C MET A 65 -4.11 10.62 15.89
N VAL A 66 -5.34 11.14 15.99
CA VAL A 66 -6.05 11.35 17.26
C VAL A 66 -6.31 10.03 17.96
N ILE A 67 -6.86 9.03 17.24
CA ILE A 67 -7.17 7.71 17.84
C ILE A 67 -5.89 7.06 18.35
N LEU A 68 -4.82 7.05 17.57
CA LEU A 68 -3.55 6.45 17.98
C LEU A 68 -2.93 7.22 19.14
N TRP A 69 -3.08 8.54 19.18
CA TRP A 69 -2.60 9.36 20.29
C TRP A 69 -3.25 8.97 21.62
N PHE A 70 -4.54 8.68 21.64
CA PHE A 70 -5.25 8.25 22.86
C PHE A 70 -5.08 6.75 23.16
N THR A 71 -4.91 5.92 22.12
CA THR A 71 -4.84 4.46 22.29
C THR A 71 -3.44 3.96 22.66
N LEU A 72 -2.40 4.67 22.24
CA LEU A 72 -1.02 4.33 22.57
C LEU A 72 -0.61 5.03 23.88
N LYS A 73 -0.06 4.25 24.80
CA LYS A 73 0.52 4.80 26.05
C LYS A 73 1.88 5.49 25.82
N TRP A 74 2.50 5.25 24.67
CA TRP A 74 3.77 5.86 24.28
C TRP A 74 3.55 7.32 23.83
N ARG A 75 4.43 8.20 24.29
CA ARG A 75 4.44 9.62 23.89
C ARG A 75 5.80 9.97 23.29
N PRO A 76 5.83 10.67 22.15
CA PRO A 76 7.08 11.18 21.61
C PRO A 76 7.66 12.23 22.54
N ILE A 77 8.97 12.10 22.85
CA ILE A 77 9.72 13.12 23.57
C ILE A 77 10.39 14.02 22.53
N LEU A 78 10.26 15.31 22.68
CA LEU A 78 10.96 16.29 21.86
C LEU A 78 12.45 16.32 22.26
N ALA A 79 13.21 15.36 21.78
CA ALA A 79 14.65 15.30 21.96
C ALA A 79 15.33 15.35 20.58
N PHE A 80 16.19 16.33 20.38
CA PHE A 80 16.98 16.46 19.18
C PHE A 80 18.42 16.03 19.43
N SER A 81 18.94 15.10 18.64
CA SER A 81 20.33 14.65 18.70
C SER A 81 20.90 14.58 17.29
N ILE A 82 21.91 15.38 17.00
CA ILE A 82 22.60 15.42 15.70
C ILE A 82 23.23 14.07 15.38
N GLU A 83 23.77 13.39 16.37
CA GLU A 83 24.41 12.07 16.18
C GLU A 83 23.40 11.01 15.68
N ARG A 84 22.22 10.97 16.32
CA ARG A 84 21.12 10.07 15.89
C ARG A 84 20.60 10.45 14.52
N VAL A 85 20.49 11.74 14.21
CA VAL A 85 20.09 12.20 12.87
C VAL A 85 21.08 11.74 11.81
N LYS A 86 22.40 11.86 12.04
CA LYS A 86 23.43 11.37 11.10
C LYS A 86 23.32 9.85 10.89
N THR A 87 23.13 9.08 11.96
CA THR A 87 22.98 7.63 11.86
C THR A 87 21.72 7.24 11.08
N LEU A 88 20.58 7.86 11.39
CA LEU A 88 19.33 7.63 10.66
C LEU A 88 19.42 8.08 9.20
N PHE A 89 20.08 9.21 8.93
CA PHE A 89 20.26 9.71 7.58
C PHE A 89 21.18 8.82 6.74
N SER A 90 22.25 8.28 7.33
CA SER A 90 23.18 7.38 6.62
C SER A 90 22.48 6.09 6.15
N PHE A 91 21.46 5.63 6.85
CA PHE A 91 20.63 4.50 6.45
C PHE A 91 19.46 4.95 5.55
N GLY A 92 18.78 6.01 5.95
CA GLY A 92 17.55 6.49 5.31
C GLY A 92 17.74 6.98 3.87
N TRP A 93 18.88 7.63 3.55
CA TRP A 93 19.13 8.10 2.19
C TRP A 93 19.28 6.93 1.18
N LYS A 94 19.83 5.78 1.63
CA LYS A 94 19.94 4.58 0.79
C LYS A 94 18.56 4.00 0.47
N LEU A 95 17.67 3.97 1.46
CA LEU A 95 16.27 3.57 1.25
C LEU A 95 15.54 4.56 0.34
N LEU A 96 15.76 5.86 0.53
CA LEU A 96 15.18 6.89 -0.32
C LEU A 96 15.64 6.72 -1.78
N ALA A 97 16.94 6.53 -2.02
CA ALA A 97 17.47 6.30 -3.34
C ALA A 97 16.87 5.03 -3.98
N SER A 98 16.79 3.94 -3.23
CA SER A 98 16.16 2.69 -3.69
C SER A 98 14.69 2.90 -4.02
N SER A 99 13.94 3.64 -3.18
CA SER A 99 12.52 3.95 -3.43
C SER A 99 12.32 4.83 -4.66
N ILE A 100 13.18 5.83 -4.86
CA ILE A 100 13.14 6.69 -6.06
C ILE A 100 13.39 5.85 -7.31
N LEU A 101 14.41 5.00 -7.31
CA LEU A 101 14.71 4.12 -8.44
C LEU A 101 13.54 3.17 -8.74
N ASN A 102 12.93 2.60 -7.72
CA ASN A 102 11.77 1.74 -7.88
C ASN A 102 10.56 2.51 -8.45
N THR A 103 10.29 3.70 -7.94
CA THR A 103 9.20 4.56 -8.44
C THR A 103 9.44 4.95 -9.90
N LEU A 104 10.67 5.38 -10.23
CA LEU A 104 11.04 5.68 -11.62
C LEU A 104 10.86 4.48 -12.53
N TYR A 105 11.26 3.28 -12.09
CA TYR A 105 11.09 2.04 -12.85
C TYR A 105 9.61 1.71 -13.11
N LEU A 106 8.73 1.93 -12.14
CA LEU A 106 7.29 1.71 -12.29
C LEU A 106 6.65 2.78 -13.17
N ASP A 107 6.99 4.04 -12.97
CA ASP A 107 6.35 5.16 -13.64
C ASP A 107 6.85 5.35 -15.08
N ILE A 108 8.11 4.94 -15.39
CA ILE A 108 8.67 5.04 -16.75
C ILE A 108 7.84 4.25 -17.77
N ARG A 109 7.25 3.11 -17.38
CA ARG A 109 6.34 2.34 -18.25
C ARG A 109 5.10 3.15 -18.59
N THR A 110 4.50 3.77 -17.59
CA THR A 110 3.32 4.62 -17.75
C THR A 110 3.62 5.83 -18.62
N LEU A 111 4.78 6.46 -18.45
CA LEU A 111 5.23 7.58 -19.28
C LEU A 111 5.49 7.17 -20.73
N ILE A 112 6.13 6.03 -20.97
CA ILE A 112 6.39 5.51 -22.30
C ILE A 112 5.08 5.19 -23.01
N ILE A 113 4.17 4.47 -22.35
CA ILE A 113 2.88 4.12 -22.93
C ILE A 113 2.06 5.38 -23.22
N GLY A 114 2.01 6.32 -22.27
CA GLY A 114 1.27 7.57 -22.43
C GLY A 114 1.82 8.49 -23.53
N ARG A 115 3.12 8.40 -23.85
CA ARG A 115 3.75 9.17 -24.92
C ARG A 115 3.63 8.52 -26.30
N LEU A 116 3.74 7.19 -26.37
CA LEU A 116 3.77 6.44 -27.63
C LEU A 116 2.38 6.00 -28.10
N TYR A 117 1.44 5.87 -27.17
CA TYR A 117 0.09 5.38 -27.44
C TYR A 117 -0.96 6.42 -27.04
N SER A 118 -2.23 6.13 -27.34
CA SER A 118 -3.33 7.03 -26.96
C SER A 118 -3.59 7.02 -25.45
N PRO A 119 -4.15 8.12 -24.90
CA PRO A 119 -4.57 8.17 -23.49
C PRO A 119 -5.58 7.07 -23.13
N SER A 120 -6.38 6.62 -24.09
CA SER A 120 -7.33 5.51 -23.87
C SER A 120 -6.63 4.19 -23.61
N ILE A 121 -5.58 3.88 -24.38
CA ILE A 121 -4.77 2.65 -24.19
C ILE A 121 -4.08 2.69 -22.83
N LEU A 122 -3.51 3.83 -22.44
CA LEU A 122 -2.94 4.00 -21.11
C LEU A 122 -3.99 3.77 -20.01
N GLY A 123 -5.21 4.26 -20.23
CA GLY A 123 -6.34 4.01 -19.33
C GLY A 123 -6.64 2.51 -19.17
N TYR A 124 -6.74 1.77 -20.28
CA TYR A 124 -6.99 0.33 -20.27
C TYR A 124 -5.84 -0.46 -19.60
N TYR A 125 -4.60 -0.09 -19.91
CA TYR A 125 -3.40 -0.65 -19.27
C TYR A 125 -3.44 -0.50 -17.76
N ASN A 126 -3.63 0.74 -17.25
CA ASN A 126 -3.67 1.02 -15.82
C ASN A 126 -4.83 0.33 -15.10
N ARG A 127 -6.00 0.23 -15.75
CA ARG A 127 -7.15 -0.47 -15.17
C ARG A 127 -6.96 -1.98 -15.17
N GLY A 128 -6.35 -2.55 -16.20
CA GLY A 128 -6.00 -3.97 -16.25
C GLY A 128 -4.99 -4.34 -15.17
N GLU A 129 -3.99 -3.49 -14.91
CA GLU A 129 -3.00 -3.70 -13.85
C GLU A 129 -3.59 -3.59 -12.44
N GLN A 130 -4.58 -2.74 -12.23
CA GLN A 130 -5.09 -2.37 -10.92
C GLN A 130 -5.57 -3.56 -10.10
N PHE A 131 -6.31 -4.52 -10.70
CA PHE A 131 -6.89 -5.64 -9.98
C PHE A 131 -5.85 -6.63 -9.45
N PRO A 132 -4.97 -7.21 -10.29
CA PRO A 132 -3.93 -8.12 -9.80
C PRO A 132 -2.99 -7.43 -8.81
N ARG A 133 -2.63 -6.17 -9.07
CA ARG A 133 -1.76 -5.37 -8.22
C ARG A 133 -2.31 -5.17 -6.81
N ILE A 134 -3.60 -4.85 -6.65
CA ILE A 134 -4.22 -4.69 -5.33
C ILE A 134 -4.11 -5.97 -4.52
N ILE A 135 -4.36 -7.13 -5.12
CA ILE A 135 -4.29 -8.42 -4.45
C ILE A 135 -2.86 -8.70 -3.97
N VAL A 136 -1.89 -8.59 -4.88
CA VAL A 136 -0.49 -8.89 -4.56
C VAL A 136 0.06 -7.94 -3.51
N ILE A 137 -0.17 -6.62 -3.64
CA ILE A 137 0.30 -5.65 -2.65
C ILE A 137 -0.27 -5.91 -1.25
N ASN A 138 -1.54 -6.31 -1.14
CA ASN A 138 -2.14 -6.62 0.17
C ASN A 138 -1.57 -7.91 0.77
N ILE A 139 -1.37 -8.95 -0.05
CA ILE A 139 -0.75 -10.20 0.40
C ILE A 139 0.71 -9.94 0.83
N ASP A 140 1.50 -9.28 -0.01
CA ASP A 140 2.90 -8.95 0.28
C ASP A 140 3.02 -8.05 1.51
N GLY A 141 2.17 -7.05 1.64
CA GLY A 141 2.14 -6.16 2.80
C GLY A 141 1.86 -6.93 4.11
N ALA A 142 0.90 -7.84 4.08
CA ALA A 142 0.60 -8.71 5.23
C ALA A 142 1.77 -9.61 5.58
N VAL A 143 2.39 -10.22 4.58
CA VAL A 143 3.58 -11.08 4.75
C VAL A 143 4.76 -10.27 5.30
N GLN A 144 5.09 -9.14 4.70
CA GLN A 144 6.21 -8.29 5.13
C GLN A 144 6.03 -7.77 6.55
N SER A 145 4.82 -7.42 6.95
CA SER A 145 4.53 -6.91 8.30
C SER A 145 4.88 -7.90 9.41
N VAL A 146 4.79 -9.21 9.13
CA VAL A 146 5.12 -10.29 10.06
C VAL A 146 6.57 -10.76 9.88
N MET A 147 7.03 -10.87 8.62
CA MET A 147 8.34 -11.43 8.32
C MET A 147 9.49 -10.50 8.73
N LEU A 148 9.35 -9.20 8.54
CA LEU A 148 10.43 -8.26 8.85
C LEU A 148 10.85 -8.29 10.33
N PRO A 149 9.94 -8.21 11.32
CA PRO A 149 10.30 -8.37 12.72
C PRO A 149 10.83 -9.76 13.05
N THR A 150 10.26 -10.80 12.41
CA THR A 150 10.67 -12.19 12.65
C THR A 150 12.10 -12.46 12.15
N PHE A 151 12.45 -11.94 10.98
CA PHE A 151 13.81 -12.04 10.44
C PHE A 151 14.81 -11.28 11.31
N SER A 152 14.44 -10.08 11.77
CA SER A 152 15.28 -9.31 12.70
C SER A 152 15.56 -10.05 14.00
N ALA A 153 14.58 -10.80 14.52
CA ALA A 153 14.74 -11.56 15.75
C ALA A 153 15.65 -12.79 15.59
N HIS A 154 15.83 -13.31 14.36
CA HIS A 154 16.61 -14.53 14.08
C HIS A 154 17.80 -14.27 13.15
N GLN A 155 18.24 -13.00 13.00
CA GLN A 155 19.27 -12.61 12.05
C GLN A 155 20.61 -13.32 12.26
N ASP A 156 20.89 -13.79 13.49
CA ASP A 156 22.13 -14.46 13.84
C ASP A 156 22.17 -15.94 13.39
N ASN A 157 21.03 -16.48 12.88
CA ASN A 157 20.96 -17.86 12.41
C ASN A 157 20.51 -17.95 10.95
N PRO A 158 21.46 -17.96 9.99
CA PRO A 158 21.15 -17.96 8.54
C PRO A 158 20.32 -19.14 8.08
N LYS A 159 20.41 -20.31 8.73
CA LYS A 159 19.61 -21.49 8.38
C LYS A 159 18.13 -21.27 8.65
N ILE A 160 17.81 -20.75 9.84
CA ILE A 160 16.44 -20.46 10.25
C ILE A 160 15.84 -19.40 9.32
N VAL A 161 16.58 -18.33 9.04
CA VAL A 161 16.14 -17.27 8.11
C VAL A 161 15.84 -17.86 6.72
N LYS A 162 16.73 -18.69 6.17
CA LYS A 162 16.53 -19.34 4.87
C LYS A 162 15.29 -20.22 4.82
N ASP A 163 15.04 -21.01 5.86
CA ASP A 163 13.87 -21.88 5.94
C ASP A 163 12.58 -21.06 6.08
N MET A 164 12.60 -19.98 6.83
CA MET A 164 11.49 -19.02 6.93
C MET A 164 11.19 -18.39 5.57
N VAL A 165 12.19 -17.89 4.85
CA VAL A 165 12.02 -17.32 3.51
C VAL A 165 11.39 -18.34 2.55
N ARG A 166 11.94 -19.57 2.52
CA ARG A 166 11.40 -20.63 1.68
C ARG A 166 9.94 -20.96 1.99
N ARG A 167 9.58 -21.02 3.27
CA ARG A 167 8.20 -21.28 3.71
C ARG A 167 7.29 -20.13 3.32
N THR A 168 7.74 -18.89 3.48
CA THR A 168 7.01 -17.69 3.10
C THR A 168 6.71 -17.68 1.60
N ILE A 169 7.72 -17.88 0.75
CA ILE A 169 7.55 -17.96 -0.70
C ILE A 169 6.53 -19.04 -1.07
N LYS A 170 6.65 -20.24 -0.49
CA LYS A 170 5.69 -21.33 -0.77
C LYS A 170 4.26 -20.96 -0.39
N SER A 171 4.07 -20.35 0.79
CA SER A 171 2.74 -19.97 1.27
C SER A 171 2.13 -18.85 0.44
N SER A 172 2.92 -17.82 0.09
CA SER A 172 2.46 -16.73 -0.77
C SER A 172 2.10 -17.23 -2.17
N SER A 173 2.97 -18.05 -2.78
CA SER A 173 2.71 -18.63 -4.09
C SER A 173 1.46 -19.51 -4.08
N PHE A 174 1.28 -20.35 -3.06
CA PHE A 174 0.10 -21.19 -2.92
C PHE A 174 -1.21 -20.40 -2.89
N LEU A 175 -1.17 -19.17 -2.37
CA LEU A 175 -2.33 -18.29 -2.32
C LEU A 175 -2.49 -17.49 -3.62
N ILE A 176 -1.39 -16.90 -4.12
CA ILE A 176 -1.41 -16.00 -5.28
C ILE A 176 -1.77 -16.74 -6.56
N PHE A 177 -1.17 -17.90 -6.82
CA PHE A 177 -1.40 -18.67 -8.06
C PHE A 177 -2.88 -18.98 -8.32
N PRO A 178 -3.63 -19.62 -7.41
CA PRO A 178 -5.04 -19.92 -7.64
C PRO A 178 -5.89 -18.65 -7.84
N ILE A 179 -5.58 -17.57 -7.10
CA ILE A 179 -6.31 -16.31 -7.22
C ILE A 179 -6.08 -15.70 -8.61
N MET A 180 -4.84 -15.68 -9.09
CA MET A 180 -4.50 -15.12 -10.41
C MET A 180 -5.11 -15.95 -11.54
N VAL A 181 -5.05 -17.27 -11.46
CA VAL A 181 -5.70 -18.16 -12.43
C VAL A 181 -7.21 -17.97 -12.42
N GLY A 182 -7.84 -17.93 -11.24
CA GLY A 182 -9.26 -17.64 -11.11
C GLY A 182 -9.63 -16.28 -11.71
N MET A 183 -8.81 -15.24 -11.48
CA MET A 183 -9.04 -13.91 -12.03
C MET A 183 -8.93 -13.88 -13.57
N ILE A 184 -8.02 -14.65 -14.17
CA ILE A 184 -7.93 -14.78 -15.64
C ILE A 184 -9.24 -15.32 -16.21
N VAL A 185 -9.82 -16.34 -15.57
CA VAL A 185 -11.08 -16.98 -16.03
C VAL A 185 -12.27 -16.02 -15.91
N VAL A 186 -12.33 -15.25 -14.81
CA VAL A 186 -13.44 -14.33 -14.55
C VAL A 186 -13.15 -12.89 -15.02
N ALA A 187 -12.07 -12.66 -15.78
CA ALA A 187 -11.63 -11.32 -16.15
C ALA A 187 -12.70 -10.51 -16.89
N GLU A 188 -13.36 -11.11 -17.90
CA GLU A 188 -14.39 -10.43 -18.67
C GLU A 188 -15.65 -10.08 -17.84
N PRO A 189 -16.31 -11.05 -17.15
CA PRO A 189 -17.45 -10.72 -16.30
C PRO A 189 -17.10 -9.75 -15.18
N LEU A 190 -15.91 -9.84 -14.60
CA LEU A 190 -15.44 -8.92 -13.56
C LEU A 190 -15.34 -7.49 -14.09
N VAL A 191 -14.71 -7.28 -15.25
CA VAL A 191 -14.58 -5.95 -15.86
C VAL A 191 -15.96 -5.42 -16.24
N ARG A 192 -16.85 -6.25 -16.81
CA ARG A 192 -18.19 -5.84 -17.21
C ARG A 192 -19.04 -5.38 -16.02
N ILE A 193 -18.98 -6.09 -14.89
CA ILE A 193 -19.79 -5.77 -13.70
C ILE A 193 -19.19 -4.57 -12.93
N VAL A 194 -17.87 -4.52 -12.76
CA VAL A 194 -17.23 -3.52 -11.88
C VAL A 194 -16.92 -2.22 -12.64
N LEU A 195 -16.48 -2.31 -13.91
CA LEU A 195 -16.02 -1.16 -14.67
C LEU A 195 -16.95 -0.75 -15.82
N THR A 196 -17.92 -1.56 -16.17
CA THR A 196 -18.82 -1.39 -17.33
C THR A 196 -18.21 -1.85 -18.66
N GLU A 197 -19.07 -2.00 -19.70
CA GLU A 197 -18.66 -2.48 -21.03
C GLU A 197 -17.61 -1.61 -21.73
N LYS A 198 -17.56 -0.33 -21.42
CA LYS A 198 -16.55 0.60 -21.95
C LYS A 198 -15.11 0.14 -21.67
N TRP A 199 -14.91 -0.63 -20.62
CA TRP A 199 -13.59 -1.08 -20.16
C TRP A 199 -13.22 -2.49 -20.63
N LEU A 200 -14.04 -3.15 -21.45
CA LEU A 200 -13.71 -4.48 -21.99
C LEU A 200 -12.34 -4.55 -22.68
N PRO A 201 -11.84 -3.50 -23.38
CA PRO A 201 -10.49 -3.53 -23.93
C PRO A 201 -9.37 -3.64 -22.87
N ALA A 202 -9.68 -3.48 -21.56
CA ALA A 202 -8.72 -3.69 -20.49
C ALA A 202 -8.54 -5.17 -20.10
N VAL A 203 -9.45 -6.07 -20.54
CA VAL A 203 -9.42 -7.52 -20.20
C VAL A 203 -8.11 -8.20 -20.61
N PRO A 204 -7.58 -8.04 -21.84
CA PRO A 204 -6.30 -8.65 -22.20
C PRO A 204 -5.15 -8.17 -21.33
N PHE A 205 -5.13 -6.90 -20.95
CA PHE A 205 -4.12 -6.35 -20.03
C PHE A 205 -4.25 -6.97 -18.63
N LEU A 206 -5.48 -7.13 -18.12
CA LEU A 206 -5.74 -7.76 -16.83
C LEU A 206 -5.22 -9.20 -16.83
N GLN A 207 -5.54 -9.99 -17.86
CA GLN A 207 -5.08 -11.37 -17.99
C GLN A 207 -3.55 -11.46 -18.05
N PHE A 208 -2.91 -10.59 -18.83
CA PHE A 208 -1.46 -10.50 -18.91
C PHE A 208 -0.83 -10.17 -17.56
N PHE A 209 -1.39 -9.19 -16.85
CA PHE A 209 -0.89 -8.82 -15.52
C PHE A 209 -1.10 -9.91 -14.48
N CYS A 210 -2.18 -10.69 -14.53
CA CYS A 210 -2.35 -11.84 -13.66
C CYS A 210 -1.21 -12.85 -13.83
N ILE A 211 -0.77 -13.12 -15.05
CA ILE A 211 0.38 -13.98 -15.32
C ILE A 211 1.67 -13.34 -14.78
N SER A 212 1.88 -12.06 -15.07
CA SER A 212 3.09 -11.33 -14.64
C SER A 212 3.24 -11.23 -13.12
N TYR A 213 2.14 -11.08 -12.40
CA TYR A 213 2.15 -10.99 -10.93
C TYR A 213 2.12 -12.34 -10.23
N ALA A 214 1.84 -13.45 -10.96
CA ALA A 214 1.91 -14.80 -10.42
C ALA A 214 3.35 -15.33 -10.32
N VAL A 215 4.28 -14.79 -11.12
CA VAL A 215 5.70 -15.19 -11.20
C VAL A 215 6.59 -14.31 -10.35
#